data_03ae834deb5affe48f25324945420633
#
_entry.id   03ae834deb5affe48f25324945420633
#
_cell.length_a   1.000
_cell.length_b   1.000
_cell.length_c   1.000
_cell.angle_alpha   90.00
_cell.angle_beta   90.00
_cell.angle_gamma   90.00
#
_symmetry.space_group_name_H-M   'P 1'
#
loop_
_entity.id
_entity.type
_entity.pdbx_description
1 polymer ?
#
loop_
_entity_poly.entity_id
_entity_poly.type
_entity_poly.pdbx_seq_one_letter_code
_entity_poly.pdbx_strand_id
1 'polypeptide(L)'
;MSLHTPIRHCSDCGTAVVYRLPDDGDTHERAVCPACGRVHYQNPLNVVGTIPFLPDGRVLLCLRAIEPRRGKWTLPAGFMEMGETASQGAARETDEEAGAQIAMGPLFSLLSVPRVGQVHLYYRAELLSEQFDPGYETLEARLFAEHEVPWDELAFRTVKETLQLWFADRQRGQFGVHCVDIA
;
A
#
# COMPACT_ATOMS: atom_id res chain seq x y z
N MET A 1 -10.38 12.67 0.92
CA MET A 1 -9.50 13.82 0.65
C MET A 1 -8.40 13.32 -0.27
N SER A 2 -8.12 14.01 -1.37
CA SER A 2 -6.95 13.68 -2.22
C SER A 2 -5.69 13.97 -1.42
N LEU A 3 -4.74 13.01 -1.39
CA LEU A 3 -3.41 13.21 -0.78
C LEU A 3 -2.53 14.14 -1.63
N HIS A 4 -2.97 14.48 -2.85
CA HIS A 4 -2.24 15.39 -3.73
C HIS A 4 -2.59 16.84 -3.41
N THR A 5 -1.74 17.49 -2.64
CA THR A 5 -1.77 18.94 -2.50
C THR A 5 -1.22 19.57 -3.79
N PRO A 6 -1.90 20.60 -4.37
CA PRO A 6 -1.36 21.27 -5.54
C PRO A 6 0.04 21.84 -5.26
N ILE A 7 0.96 21.62 -6.20
CA ILE A 7 2.30 22.19 -6.15
C ILE A 7 2.17 23.70 -6.29
N ARG A 8 2.71 24.45 -5.34
CA ARG A 8 2.64 25.92 -5.33
C ARG A 8 3.96 26.58 -5.73
N HIS A 9 5.08 25.94 -5.43
CA HIS A 9 6.41 26.46 -5.69
C HIS A 9 7.30 25.41 -6.36
N CYS A 10 8.21 25.87 -7.17
CA CYS A 10 9.20 25.02 -7.81
C CYS A 10 10.17 24.45 -6.78
N SER A 11 10.41 23.14 -6.83
CA SER A 11 11.35 22.45 -5.94
C SER A 11 12.81 22.84 -6.16
N ASP A 12 13.14 23.40 -7.35
CA ASP A 12 14.52 23.73 -7.70
C ASP A 12 14.89 25.18 -7.34
N CYS A 13 13.98 26.14 -7.62
CA CYS A 13 14.30 27.57 -7.47
C CYS A 13 13.34 28.33 -6.55
N GLY A 14 12.35 27.68 -5.96
CA GLY A 14 11.40 28.29 -5.05
C GLY A 14 10.37 29.23 -5.68
N THR A 15 10.43 29.50 -6.99
CA THR A 15 9.48 30.40 -7.67
C THR A 15 8.08 29.78 -7.69
N ALA A 16 7.04 30.60 -7.54
CA ALA A 16 5.66 30.13 -7.68
C ALA A 16 5.42 29.55 -9.07
N VAL A 17 4.79 28.37 -9.13
CA VAL A 17 4.49 27.69 -10.39
C VAL A 17 3.18 28.18 -10.98
N VAL A 18 3.02 27.99 -12.29
CA VAL A 18 1.75 28.16 -13.01
C VAL A 18 1.29 26.83 -13.59
N TYR A 19 -0.01 26.56 -13.53
CA TYR A 19 -0.59 25.37 -14.15
C TYR A 19 -0.91 25.70 -15.62
N ARG A 20 -0.24 25.01 -16.53
CA ARG A 20 -0.43 25.14 -17.97
C ARG A 20 -0.02 23.87 -18.70
N LEU A 21 -0.36 23.75 -19.96
CA LEU A 21 0.20 22.72 -20.84
C LEU A 21 1.71 22.96 -20.99
N PRO A 22 2.56 21.97 -20.75
CA PRO A 22 3.98 22.05 -21.02
C PRO A 22 4.27 22.22 -22.54
N ASP A 23 5.42 22.78 -22.87
CA ASP A 23 5.83 22.99 -24.26
C ASP A 23 6.46 21.72 -24.90
N ASP A 24 6.46 20.60 -24.17
CA ASP A 24 7.05 19.31 -24.56
C ASP A 24 6.08 18.35 -25.26
N GLY A 25 4.83 18.77 -25.48
CA GLY A 25 3.79 17.96 -26.11
C GLY A 25 2.90 17.19 -25.14
N ASP A 26 3.03 17.39 -23.83
CA ASP A 26 2.08 16.82 -22.83
C ASP A 26 0.67 17.40 -23.08
N THR A 27 -0.33 16.55 -22.91
CA THR A 27 -1.74 16.88 -23.13
C THR A 27 -2.48 17.27 -21.86
N HIS A 28 -1.79 17.27 -20.73
CA HIS A 28 -2.34 17.61 -19.42
C HIS A 28 -1.67 18.85 -18.85
N GLU A 29 -2.45 19.67 -18.14
CA GLU A 29 -1.89 20.78 -17.37
C GLU A 29 -0.96 20.26 -16.29
N ARG A 30 0.24 20.85 -16.20
CA ARG A 30 1.24 20.57 -15.18
C ARG A 30 1.62 21.85 -14.44
N ALA A 31 2.16 21.68 -13.24
CA ALA A 31 2.81 22.78 -12.54
C ALA A 31 4.14 23.10 -13.22
N VAL A 32 4.22 24.21 -13.93
CA VAL A 32 5.41 24.66 -14.68
C VAL A 32 6.01 25.88 -14.00
N CYS A 33 7.32 25.85 -13.79
CA CYS A 33 8.03 26.99 -13.24
C CYS A 33 8.28 28.05 -14.33
N PRO A 34 7.78 29.29 -14.19
CA PRO A 34 8.01 30.34 -15.20
C PRO A 34 9.44 30.87 -15.19
N ALA A 35 10.21 30.66 -14.11
CA ALA A 35 11.57 31.16 -14.00
C ALA A 35 12.63 30.19 -14.56
N CYS A 36 12.54 28.89 -14.26
CA CYS A 36 13.53 27.89 -14.69
C CYS A 36 12.99 26.87 -15.70
N GLY A 37 11.71 26.94 -16.05
CA GLY A 37 11.10 26.05 -17.05
C GLY A 37 10.79 24.63 -16.52
N ARG A 38 11.12 24.30 -15.27
CA ARG A 38 10.88 22.94 -14.74
C ARG A 38 9.41 22.60 -14.78
N VAL A 39 9.10 21.42 -15.32
CA VAL A 39 7.79 20.80 -15.27
C VAL A 39 7.75 19.82 -14.11
N HIS A 40 6.75 19.94 -13.25
CA HIS A 40 6.55 19.05 -12.09
C HIS A 40 5.47 18.02 -12.41
N TYR A 41 5.88 16.76 -12.47
CA TYR A 41 4.97 15.63 -12.64
C TYR A 41 4.53 15.11 -11.28
N GLN A 42 3.26 14.75 -11.15
CA GLN A 42 2.71 14.06 -10.01
C GLN A 42 2.15 12.72 -10.47
N ASN A 43 2.57 11.65 -9.81
CA ASN A 43 2.13 10.29 -10.09
C ASN A 43 1.38 9.73 -8.87
N PRO A 44 0.54 8.69 -9.03
CA PRO A 44 -0.02 7.97 -7.90
C PRO A 44 1.09 7.46 -6.97
N LEU A 45 0.83 7.50 -5.67
CA LEU A 45 1.72 6.94 -4.67
C LEU A 45 1.56 5.42 -4.64
N ASN A 46 2.68 4.70 -4.59
CA ASN A 46 2.68 3.26 -4.44
C ASN A 46 2.64 2.91 -2.95
N VAL A 47 1.66 2.08 -2.57
CA VAL A 47 1.58 1.42 -1.26
C VAL A 47 1.93 -0.03 -1.48
N VAL A 48 2.90 -0.53 -0.73
CA VAL A 48 3.40 -1.91 -0.85
C VAL A 48 3.22 -2.64 0.46
N GLY A 49 2.79 -3.87 0.40
CA GLY A 49 2.55 -4.67 1.59
C GLY A 49 2.50 -6.16 1.31
N THR A 50 2.26 -6.92 2.35
CA THR A 50 2.18 -8.38 2.25
C THR A 50 0.85 -8.92 2.75
N ILE A 51 0.55 -10.14 2.36
CA ILE A 51 -0.40 -11.03 3.00
C ILE A 51 0.45 -12.07 3.73
N PRO A 52 0.83 -11.83 4.99
CA PRO A 52 1.61 -12.80 5.73
C PRO A 52 0.68 -13.93 6.18
N PHE A 53 1.02 -15.16 5.84
CA PHE A 53 0.16 -16.31 6.10
C PHE A 53 0.94 -17.52 6.60
N LEU A 54 0.26 -18.40 7.32
CA LEU A 54 0.74 -19.73 7.68
C LEU A 54 0.21 -20.80 6.71
N PRO A 55 0.88 -21.95 6.61
CA PRO A 55 0.41 -23.08 5.77
C PRO A 55 -1.02 -23.55 6.10
N ASP A 56 -1.46 -23.40 7.35
CA ASP A 56 -2.84 -23.71 7.79
C ASP A 56 -3.88 -22.71 7.26
N GLY A 57 -3.43 -21.55 6.73
CA GLY A 57 -4.24 -20.52 6.09
C GLY A 57 -4.64 -19.37 6.99
N ARG A 58 -4.17 -19.32 8.24
CA ARG A 58 -4.29 -18.11 9.04
C ARG A 58 -3.44 -17.00 8.43
N VAL A 59 -3.96 -15.77 8.49
CA VAL A 59 -3.28 -14.56 8.02
C VAL A 59 -2.96 -13.65 9.18
N LEU A 60 -1.83 -12.95 9.11
CA LEU A 60 -1.44 -11.94 10.09
C LEU A 60 -2.09 -10.61 9.75
N LEU A 61 -2.73 -9.99 10.72
CA LEU A 61 -3.20 -8.61 10.65
C LEU A 61 -2.57 -7.78 11.78
N CYS A 62 -2.39 -6.49 11.52
CA CYS A 62 -1.89 -5.48 12.43
C CYS A 62 -3.02 -4.54 12.87
N LEU A 63 -3.16 -4.30 14.17
CA LEU A 63 -4.09 -3.31 14.72
C LEU A 63 -3.40 -1.94 14.73
N ARG A 64 -3.89 -1.01 13.95
CA ARG A 64 -3.24 0.31 13.75
C ARG A 64 -3.18 1.14 15.03
N ALA A 65 -1.99 1.68 15.33
CA ALA A 65 -1.77 2.63 16.42
C ALA A 65 -1.91 4.11 15.98
N ILE A 66 -1.89 4.37 14.65
CA ILE A 66 -1.83 5.71 14.06
C ILE A 66 -3.03 6.02 13.16
N GLU A 67 -3.27 7.32 12.95
CA GLU A 67 -4.23 7.78 11.93
C GLU A 67 -3.66 7.68 10.50
N PRO A 68 -4.50 7.53 9.48
CA PRO A 68 -5.95 7.33 9.55
C PRO A 68 -6.34 5.93 10.04
N ARG A 69 -7.53 5.80 10.59
CA ARG A 69 -8.13 4.51 10.98
C ARG A 69 -7.43 3.83 12.18
N ARG A 70 -6.96 4.59 13.14
CA ARG A 70 -6.48 4.06 14.41
C ARG A 70 -7.50 3.09 15.04
N GLY A 71 -7.03 1.98 15.59
CA GLY A 71 -7.85 0.94 16.19
C GLY A 71 -8.59 0.04 15.19
N LYS A 72 -8.21 0.08 13.90
CA LYS A 72 -8.72 -0.83 12.87
C LYS A 72 -7.64 -1.79 12.41
N TRP A 73 -8.04 -2.97 11.96
CA TRP A 73 -7.15 -4.02 11.48
C TRP A 73 -6.75 -3.80 10.02
N THR A 74 -5.50 -4.10 9.70
CA THR A 74 -4.96 -3.98 8.35
C THR A 74 -3.96 -5.10 8.05
N LEU A 75 -3.69 -5.34 6.78
CA LEU A 75 -2.47 -6.01 6.35
C LEU A 75 -1.29 -5.07 6.56
N PRO A 76 -0.09 -5.56 6.90
CA PRO A 76 1.11 -4.73 6.98
C PRO A 76 1.42 -4.14 5.61
N ALA A 77 1.45 -2.81 5.53
CA ALA A 77 1.67 -2.08 4.28
C ALA A 77 1.87 -0.58 4.51
N GLY A 78 2.80 0.00 3.77
CA GLY A 78 3.06 1.43 3.77
C GLY A 78 3.56 1.96 2.43
N PHE A 79 4.03 3.19 2.41
CA PHE A 79 4.52 3.82 1.19
C PHE A 79 5.86 3.26 0.77
N MET A 80 5.95 2.94 -0.54
CA MET A 80 7.22 2.56 -1.15
C MET A 80 8.21 3.72 -1.10
N GLU A 81 9.46 3.42 -0.71
CA GLU A 81 10.54 4.40 -0.63
C GLU A 81 11.41 4.41 -1.90
N MET A 82 12.18 5.50 -2.04
CA MET A 82 13.14 5.62 -3.13
C MET A 82 14.32 4.65 -2.92
N GLY A 83 14.69 3.92 -3.97
CA GLY A 83 15.85 3.03 -3.95
C GLY A 83 15.55 1.59 -3.54
N GLU A 84 14.29 1.27 -3.24
CA GLU A 84 13.84 -0.12 -3.00
C GLU A 84 12.97 -0.65 -4.14
N THR A 85 12.94 -1.96 -4.30
CA THR A 85 11.93 -2.63 -5.14
C THR A 85 10.61 -2.74 -4.38
N ALA A 86 9.49 -2.91 -5.10
CA ALA A 86 8.19 -3.06 -4.47
C ALA A 86 8.12 -4.25 -3.48
N SER A 87 8.81 -5.35 -3.78
CA SER A 87 8.91 -6.51 -2.86
C SER A 87 9.79 -6.23 -1.64
N GLN A 88 10.86 -5.44 -1.80
CA GLN A 88 11.69 -5.02 -0.67
C GLN A 88 10.92 -4.10 0.28
N GLY A 89 10.19 -3.12 -0.27
CA GLY A 89 9.33 -2.24 0.53
C GLY A 89 8.24 -3.02 1.26
N ALA A 90 7.58 -3.97 0.60
CA ALA A 90 6.58 -4.82 1.23
C ALA A 90 7.15 -5.67 2.39
N ALA A 91 8.38 -6.18 2.24
CA ALA A 91 9.07 -6.92 3.31
C ALA A 91 9.45 -5.99 4.46
N ARG A 92 9.99 -4.81 4.18
CA ARG A 92 10.34 -3.78 5.17
C ARG A 92 9.12 -3.37 6.01
N GLU A 93 8.00 -3.03 5.36
CA GLU A 93 6.74 -2.68 6.06
C GLU A 93 6.23 -3.82 6.96
N THR A 94 6.39 -5.07 6.53
CA THR A 94 6.00 -6.23 7.34
C THR A 94 6.88 -6.39 8.58
N ASP A 95 8.18 -6.15 8.44
CA ASP A 95 9.11 -6.15 9.58
C ASP A 95 8.83 -4.99 10.53
N GLU A 96 8.67 -3.76 10.00
CA GLU A 96 8.44 -2.54 10.78
C GLU A 96 7.10 -2.57 11.54
N GLU A 97 6.01 -3.02 10.89
CA GLU A 97 4.68 -3.02 11.50
C GLU A 97 4.41 -4.26 12.38
N ALA A 98 4.97 -5.42 12.04
CA ALA A 98 4.67 -6.67 12.73
C ALA A 98 5.87 -7.34 13.41
N GLY A 99 7.11 -6.97 13.07
CA GLY A 99 8.31 -7.71 13.48
C GLY A 99 8.29 -9.16 13.01
N ALA A 100 7.63 -9.44 11.89
CA ALA A 100 7.36 -10.78 11.43
C ALA A 100 8.44 -11.29 10.46
N GLN A 101 8.98 -12.47 10.71
CA GLN A 101 9.89 -13.13 9.78
C GLN A 101 9.11 -13.83 8.66
N ILE A 102 9.40 -13.48 7.41
CA ILE A 102 8.65 -13.94 6.24
C ILE A 102 9.55 -14.47 5.12
N ALA A 103 9.04 -15.43 4.37
CA ALA A 103 9.55 -15.80 3.06
C ALA A 103 8.69 -15.10 1.99
N MET A 104 9.28 -14.15 1.28
CA MET A 104 8.58 -13.39 0.23
C MET A 104 8.19 -14.30 -0.94
N GLY A 105 6.94 -14.18 -1.35
CA GLY A 105 6.36 -14.85 -2.51
C GLY A 105 6.03 -13.88 -3.65
N PRO A 106 5.25 -14.32 -4.64
CA PRO A 106 4.89 -13.49 -5.80
C PRO A 106 3.88 -12.40 -5.45
N LEU A 107 3.78 -11.39 -6.34
CA LEU A 107 2.69 -10.41 -6.32
C LEU A 107 1.35 -11.16 -6.37
N PHE A 108 0.42 -10.74 -5.52
CA PHE A 108 -0.91 -11.32 -5.43
C PHE A 108 -2.00 -10.38 -5.93
N SER A 109 -1.96 -9.11 -5.50
CA SER A 109 -2.95 -8.15 -5.94
C SER A 109 -2.35 -6.78 -6.24
N LEU A 110 -2.88 -6.12 -7.27
CA LEU A 110 -2.69 -4.74 -7.62
C LEU A 110 -4.05 -4.05 -7.58
N LEU A 111 -4.19 -3.05 -6.71
CA LEU A 111 -5.44 -2.32 -6.57
C LEU A 111 -5.22 -0.84 -6.90
N SER A 112 -5.92 -0.34 -7.91
CA SER A 112 -5.95 1.09 -8.24
C SER A 112 -6.99 1.81 -7.40
N VAL A 113 -6.60 2.89 -6.74
CA VAL A 113 -7.49 3.74 -5.93
C VAL A 113 -7.41 5.19 -6.43
N PRO A 114 -8.00 5.51 -7.60
CA PRO A 114 -7.84 6.81 -8.24
C PRO A 114 -8.30 7.98 -7.37
N ARG A 115 -9.34 7.79 -6.56
CA ARG A 115 -9.91 8.83 -5.69
C ARG A 115 -8.88 9.43 -4.71
N VAL A 116 -7.91 8.63 -4.27
CA VAL A 116 -6.85 9.07 -3.36
C VAL A 116 -5.48 9.13 -4.03
N GLY A 117 -5.40 8.81 -5.34
CA GLY A 117 -4.15 8.81 -6.09
C GLY A 117 -3.15 7.77 -5.58
N GLN A 118 -3.60 6.53 -5.36
CA GLN A 118 -2.75 5.45 -4.88
C GLN A 118 -2.89 4.19 -5.74
N VAL A 119 -1.79 3.40 -5.79
CA VAL A 119 -1.76 2.03 -6.28
C VAL A 119 -1.23 1.16 -5.16
N HIS A 120 -1.99 0.13 -4.78
CA HIS A 120 -1.62 -0.81 -3.73
C HIS A 120 -1.16 -2.13 -4.35
N LEU A 121 -0.02 -2.63 -3.89
CA LEU A 121 0.58 -3.89 -4.33
C LEU A 121 0.75 -4.78 -3.10
N TYR A 122 0.03 -5.92 -3.07
CA TYR A 122 0.20 -6.90 -2.00
C TYR A 122 0.86 -8.16 -2.53
N TYR A 123 1.91 -8.59 -1.81
CA TYR A 123 2.65 -9.81 -2.09
C TYR A 123 2.21 -10.92 -1.13
N ARG A 124 2.25 -12.14 -1.60
CA ARG A 124 2.15 -13.31 -0.71
C ARG A 124 3.44 -13.39 0.09
N ALA A 125 3.34 -13.72 1.37
CA ALA A 125 4.49 -13.91 2.22
C ALA A 125 4.22 -15.01 3.25
N GLU A 126 4.98 -16.11 3.20
CA GLU A 126 4.84 -17.18 4.17
C GLU A 126 5.54 -16.79 5.47
N LEU A 127 4.84 -16.91 6.59
CA LEU A 127 5.40 -16.68 7.91
C LEU A 127 6.35 -17.82 8.31
N LEU A 128 7.55 -17.46 8.73
CA LEU A 128 8.56 -18.42 9.19
C LEU A 128 8.46 -18.74 10.68
N SER A 129 7.70 -17.94 11.44
CA SER A 129 7.41 -18.15 12.85
C SER A 129 6.07 -17.51 13.23
N GLU A 130 5.53 -17.87 14.41
CA GLU A 130 4.37 -17.21 15.02
C GLU A 130 4.79 -16.18 16.10
N GLN A 131 6.02 -15.70 16.04
CA GLN A 131 6.54 -14.66 16.94
C GLN A 131 6.50 -13.32 16.23
N PHE A 132 5.88 -12.33 16.86
CA PHE A 132 5.71 -10.99 16.34
C PHE A 132 6.24 -9.97 17.36
N ASP A 133 6.89 -8.93 16.87
CA ASP A 133 7.37 -7.79 17.66
C ASP A 133 6.91 -6.50 16.99
N PRO A 134 5.62 -6.12 17.16
CA PRO A 134 5.04 -5.00 16.45
C PRO A 134 5.73 -3.67 16.81
N GLY A 135 6.03 -2.89 15.76
CA GLY A 135 6.58 -1.55 15.88
C GLY A 135 5.56 -0.54 16.41
N TYR A 136 6.00 0.72 16.54
CA TYR A 136 5.20 1.79 17.18
C TYR A 136 3.90 2.15 16.44
N GLU A 137 3.76 1.78 15.18
CA GLU A 137 2.54 2.01 14.37
C GLU A 137 1.47 0.92 14.57
N THR A 138 1.79 -0.14 15.30
CA THR A 138 0.92 -1.29 15.53
C THR A 138 0.68 -1.52 17.01
N LEU A 139 -0.60 -1.57 17.42
CA LEU A 139 -1.00 -1.89 18.80
C LEU A 139 -0.94 -3.38 19.10
N GLU A 140 -1.25 -4.20 18.10
CA GLU A 140 -1.32 -5.66 18.20
C GLU A 140 -1.10 -6.28 16.81
N ALA A 141 -0.31 -7.35 16.75
CA ALA A 141 -0.17 -8.21 15.58
C ALA A 141 -0.73 -9.59 15.92
N ARG A 142 -1.72 -10.08 15.14
CA ARG A 142 -2.43 -11.32 15.45
C ARG A 142 -2.81 -12.11 14.21
N LEU A 143 -2.76 -13.44 14.36
CA LEU A 143 -3.22 -14.40 13.36
C LEU A 143 -4.73 -14.58 13.40
N PHE A 144 -5.34 -14.67 12.20
CA PHE A 144 -6.77 -14.89 12.03
C PHE A 144 -7.03 -16.01 11.03
N ALA A 145 -7.87 -16.96 11.40
CA ALA A 145 -8.53 -17.81 10.41
C ALA A 145 -9.61 -17.00 9.66
N GLU A 146 -10.03 -17.45 8.50
CA GLU A 146 -11.01 -16.74 7.65
C GLU A 146 -12.26 -16.30 8.42
N HIS A 147 -12.83 -17.19 9.25
CA HIS A 147 -14.05 -16.95 10.01
C HIS A 147 -13.85 -16.03 11.24
N GLU A 148 -12.59 -15.78 11.63
CA GLU A 148 -12.20 -14.90 12.73
C GLU A 148 -11.86 -13.49 12.25
N VAL A 149 -11.67 -13.28 10.93
CA VAL A 149 -11.32 -11.98 10.37
C VAL A 149 -12.39 -10.96 10.75
N PRO A 150 -12.03 -9.84 11.38
CA PRO A 150 -12.98 -8.80 11.79
C PRO A 150 -13.36 -7.91 10.60
N TRP A 151 -14.13 -8.45 9.67
CA TRP A 151 -14.45 -7.85 8.36
C TRP A 151 -14.99 -6.41 8.43
N ASP A 152 -15.72 -6.05 9.48
CA ASP A 152 -16.28 -4.70 9.68
C ASP A 152 -15.31 -3.76 10.39
N GLU A 153 -14.22 -4.31 10.94
CA GLU A 153 -13.17 -3.58 11.62
C GLU A 153 -11.89 -3.43 10.77
N LEU A 154 -11.95 -3.82 9.49
CA LEU A 154 -10.84 -3.60 8.57
C LEU A 154 -10.73 -2.12 8.22
N ALA A 155 -9.48 -1.61 8.22
CA ALA A 155 -9.18 -0.20 8.05
C ALA A 155 -9.52 0.32 6.65
N PHE A 156 -9.23 -0.48 5.62
CA PHE A 156 -9.27 -0.06 4.23
C PHE A 156 -9.99 -1.07 3.34
N ARG A 157 -10.69 -0.56 2.34
CA ARG A 157 -11.34 -1.40 1.34
C ARG A 157 -10.32 -2.25 0.56
N THR A 158 -9.13 -1.73 0.30
CA THR A 158 -8.05 -2.46 -0.36
C THR A 158 -7.66 -3.73 0.39
N VAL A 159 -7.59 -3.67 1.73
CA VAL A 159 -7.32 -4.83 2.60
C VAL A 159 -8.46 -5.84 2.52
N LYS A 160 -9.72 -5.37 2.62
CA LYS A 160 -10.90 -6.25 2.53
C LYS A 160 -10.95 -7.01 1.21
N GLU A 161 -10.82 -6.31 0.08
CA GLU A 161 -10.81 -6.92 -1.26
C GLU A 161 -9.66 -7.93 -1.41
N THR A 162 -8.45 -7.56 -0.96
CA THR A 162 -7.28 -8.45 -1.02
C THR A 162 -7.50 -9.73 -0.21
N LEU A 163 -8.02 -9.63 1.01
CA LEU A 163 -8.28 -10.80 1.85
C LEU A 163 -9.40 -11.69 1.27
N GLN A 164 -10.46 -11.11 0.72
CA GLN A 164 -11.53 -11.88 0.07
C GLN A 164 -11.00 -12.68 -1.12
N LEU A 165 -10.17 -12.07 -1.96
CA LEU A 165 -9.50 -12.74 -3.08
C LEU A 165 -8.55 -13.84 -2.57
N TRP A 166 -7.79 -13.55 -1.51
CA TRP A 166 -6.87 -14.52 -0.91
C TRP A 166 -7.58 -15.79 -0.44
N PHE A 167 -8.64 -15.66 0.35
CA PHE A 167 -9.38 -16.82 0.85
C PHE A 167 -10.11 -17.57 -0.26
N ALA A 168 -10.64 -16.84 -1.27
CA ALA A 168 -11.27 -17.47 -2.43
C ALA A 168 -10.26 -18.29 -3.26
N ASP A 169 -9.05 -17.78 -3.49
CA ASP A 169 -8.00 -18.52 -4.20
C ASP A 169 -7.52 -19.73 -3.39
N ARG A 170 -7.39 -19.55 -2.08
CA ARG A 170 -7.02 -20.64 -1.19
C ARG A 170 -8.03 -21.79 -1.21
N GLN A 171 -9.32 -21.48 -1.18
CA GLN A 171 -10.38 -22.50 -1.28
C GLN A 171 -10.33 -23.25 -2.62
N ARG A 172 -9.95 -22.56 -3.70
CA ARG A 172 -9.80 -23.18 -5.04
C ARG A 172 -8.46 -23.93 -5.19
N GLY A 173 -7.51 -23.73 -4.30
CA GLY A 173 -6.16 -24.26 -4.40
C GLY A 173 -5.33 -23.66 -5.57
N GLN A 174 -5.76 -22.53 -6.10
CA GLN A 174 -5.12 -21.87 -7.24
C GLN A 174 -4.98 -20.37 -6.97
N PHE A 175 -3.75 -19.88 -6.98
CA PHE A 175 -3.43 -18.48 -6.78
C PHE A 175 -3.02 -17.81 -8.09
N GLY A 176 -3.57 -16.65 -8.35
CA GLY A 176 -3.25 -15.78 -9.48
C GLY A 176 -2.84 -14.38 -9.04
N VAL A 177 -2.62 -13.50 -10.03
CA VAL A 177 -2.48 -12.06 -9.79
C VAL A 177 -3.82 -11.38 -10.10
N HIS A 178 -4.33 -10.64 -9.13
CA HIS A 178 -5.61 -9.94 -9.24
C HIS A 178 -5.38 -8.44 -9.47
N CYS A 179 -6.04 -7.88 -10.50
CA CYS A 179 -6.05 -6.43 -10.75
C CYS A 179 -7.47 -5.91 -10.47
N VAL A 180 -7.59 -4.93 -9.56
CA VAL A 180 -8.87 -4.40 -9.09
C VAL A 180 -8.86 -2.88 -9.12
N ASP A 181 -9.92 -2.28 -9.67
CA ASP A 181 -10.14 -0.84 -9.62
C ASP A 181 -11.16 -0.52 -8.52
N ILE A 182 -10.73 0.28 -7.55
CA ILE A 182 -11.56 0.72 -6.42
C ILE A 182 -12.06 2.14 -6.71
N ALA A 183 -13.36 2.23 -7.01
CA ALA A 183 -14.05 3.50 -7.25
C ALA A 183 -14.31 4.29 -5.95
#